data_8c2254b2d144d487fc444fe7c7737dc8
#
_entry.id   8c2254b2d144d487fc444fe7c7737dc8
#
_cell.length_a   1.000
_cell.length_b   1.000
_cell.length_c   1.000
_cell.angle_alpha   90.00
_cell.angle_beta   90.00
_cell.angle_gamma   90.00
#
_symmetry.space_group_name_H-M   'P 1'
#
loop_
_entity.id
_entity.type
_entity.pdbx_description
1 polymer ?
#
loop_
_entity_poly.entity_id
_entity_poly.type
_entity_poly.pdbx_seq_one_letter_code
_entity_poly.pdbx_strand_id
1 'polypeptide(L)'
;MSKNSQKIKTVVIIAWLTCMIAFLVSYFVSQPNISTAQVKGKGIPKIEEIKEISGYKSWTKVNPKPLRLPTPLDALCRMPMGRDLIETSGNPHRQKYFIVYVNDIGRNAMMNEKTPKFPKGSVIVKEKSLSEDGKSPELLTVMIKQKKGFNLTTGDWEYMVINGAGTKVEGRGNLENCQTCHILNKQTDYIFRSYLPEKEKGELK
;
A
#
# COMPACT_ATOMS: atom_id res chain seq x y z
N MET A 1 8.28 69.52 34.66
CA MET A 1 7.40 68.66 33.84
C MET A 1 5.96 68.95 34.29
N SER A 2 5.14 69.49 33.39
CA SER A 2 3.81 70.01 33.70
C SER A 2 2.85 68.89 34.06
N LYS A 3 2.01 69.06 35.11
CA LYS A 3 0.93 68.18 35.55
C LYS A 3 -0.03 67.79 34.41
N ASN A 4 -0.14 68.63 33.36
CA ASN A 4 -0.95 68.31 32.16
C ASN A 4 -0.35 67.21 31.28
N SER A 5 0.96 67.10 31.18
CA SER A 5 1.58 66.05 30.39
C SER A 5 1.36 64.65 30.98
N GLN A 6 1.30 64.53 32.30
CA GLN A 6 1.00 63.30 33.01
C GLN A 6 -0.46 62.85 32.79
N LYS A 7 -1.41 63.80 32.91
CA LYS A 7 -2.84 63.51 32.70
C LYS A 7 -3.14 63.01 31.27
N ILE A 8 -2.50 63.60 30.26
CA ILE A 8 -2.68 63.18 28.86
C ILE A 8 -2.14 61.76 28.66
N LYS A 9 -0.97 61.41 29.19
CA LYS A 9 -0.42 60.05 29.11
C LYS A 9 -1.32 59.02 29.77
N THR A 10 -1.89 59.33 30.94
CA THR A 10 -2.80 58.41 31.65
C THR A 10 -4.11 58.18 30.85
N VAL A 11 -4.72 59.21 30.28
CA VAL A 11 -5.92 59.10 29.47
C VAL A 11 -5.68 58.27 28.19
N VAL A 12 -4.53 58.46 27.53
CA VAL A 12 -4.15 57.66 26.34
C VAL A 12 -3.95 56.17 26.69
N ILE A 13 -3.33 55.87 27.81
CA ILE A 13 -3.10 54.47 28.24
C ILE A 13 -4.43 53.78 28.58
N ILE A 14 -5.36 54.47 29.23
CA ILE A 14 -6.68 53.94 29.56
C ILE A 14 -7.48 53.68 28.28
N ALA A 15 -7.45 54.59 27.31
CA ALA A 15 -8.14 54.43 26.03
C ALA A 15 -7.56 53.21 25.22
N TRP A 16 -6.27 53.00 25.25
CA TRP A 16 -5.62 51.84 24.63
C TRP A 16 -6.01 50.52 25.31
N LEU A 17 -6.05 50.49 26.64
CA LEU A 17 -6.45 49.31 27.39
C LEU A 17 -7.91 48.93 27.14
N THR A 18 -8.81 49.92 27.09
CA THR A 18 -10.24 49.66 26.80
C THR A 18 -10.43 49.13 25.36
N CYS A 19 -9.69 49.68 24.39
CA CYS A 19 -9.74 49.23 23.01
C CYS A 19 -9.24 47.77 22.86
N MET A 20 -8.14 47.42 23.55
CA MET A 20 -7.61 46.05 23.57
C MET A 20 -8.58 45.05 24.20
N ILE A 21 -9.24 45.44 25.28
CA ILE A 21 -10.25 44.58 25.95
C ILE A 21 -11.46 44.37 25.04
N ALA A 22 -11.92 45.41 24.36
CA ALA A 22 -13.02 45.29 23.40
C ALA A 22 -12.67 44.39 22.22
N PHE A 23 -11.43 44.46 21.74
CA PHE A 23 -10.94 43.59 20.65
C PHE A 23 -10.87 42.12 21.08
N LEU A 24 -10.37 41.85 22.31
CA LEU A 24 -10.29 40.50 22.86
C LEU A 24 -11.70 39.91 23.11
N VAL A 25 -12.65 40.68 23.58
CA VAL A 25 -14.05 40.24 23.77
C VAL A 25 -14.71 39.93 22.42
N SER A 26 -14.49 40.78 21.40
CA SER A 26 -15.01 40.54 20.06
C SER A 26 -14.40 39.31 19.39
N TYR A 27 -13.10 39.05 19.64
CA TYR A 27 -12.42 37.85 19.14
C TYR A 27 -12.97 36.58 19.78
N PHE A 28 -13.26 36.60 21.07
CA PHE A 28 -13.83 35.45 21.79
C PHE A 28 -15.29 35.17 21.43
N VAL A 29 -16.07 36.18 21.12
CA VAL A 29 -17.48 36.03 20.73
C VAL A 29 -17.63 35.58 19.28
N SER A 30 -16.62 35.84 18.42
CA SER A 30 -16.61 35.45 17.01
C SER A 30 -16.08 34.05 16.76
N GLN A 31 -15.67 33.30 17.79
CA GLN A 31 -15.30 31.89 17.60
C GLN A 31 -16.57 31.11 17.21
N PRO A 32 -16.60 30.45 16.06
CA PRO A 32 -17.72 29.59 15.74
C PRO A 32 -17.83 28.56 16.87
N ASN A 33 -18.99 28.48 17.48
CA ASN A 33 -19.30 27.40 18.41
C ASN A 33 -19.05 26.11 17.68
N ILE A 34 -17.93 25.44 18.01
CA ILE A 34 -17.73 24.04 17.67
C ILE A 34 -18.79 23.31 18.48
N SER A 35 -19.99 23.24 17.89
CA SER A 35 -21.00 22.32 18.35
C SER A 35 -20.34 20.98 18.43
N THR A 36 -20.20 20.44 19.61
CA THR A 36 -19.96 19.02 19.82
C THR A 36 -21.19 18.31 19.29
N ALA A 37 -21.28 18.25 17.94
CA ALA A 37 -22.14 17.29 17.30
C ALA A 37 -21.72 15.95 17.87
N GLN A 38 -22.55 15.40 18.73
CA GLN A 38 -22.42 14.02 19.18
C GLN A 38 -22.24 13.20 17.91
N VAL A 39 -21.01 12.73 17.69
CA VAL A 39 -20.73 11.67 16.73
C VAL A 39 -21.50 10.48 17.29
N LYS A 40 -22.79 10.39 16.91
CA LYS A 40 -23.55 9.15 17.00
C LYS A 40 -22.62 8.11 16.41
N GLY A 41 -22.13 7.19 17.22
CA GLY A 41 -21.15 6.20 16.86
C GLY A 41 -21.54 5.53 15.54
N LYS A 42 -21.02 6.08 14.46
CA LYS A 42 -20.96 5.39 13.19
C LYS A 42 -20.00 4.25 13.49
N GLY A 43 -20.56 3.04 13.62
CA GLY A 43 -19.77 1.85 13.92
C GLY A 43 -18.50 1.90 13.08
N ILE A 44 -17.37 1.51 13.67
CA ILE A 44 -16.09 1.40 12.97
C ILE A 44 -16.44 0.81 11.61
N PRO A 45 -16.14 1.48 10.48
CA PRO A 45 -16.51 0.97 9.18
C PRO A 45 -15.95 -0.45 9.12
N LYS A 46 -16.85 -1.43 8.96
CA LYS A 46 -16.47 -2.84 8.80
C LYS A 46 -15.47 -2.80 7.65
N ILE A 47 -14.22 -3.14 7.92
CA ILE A 47 -13.16 -3.19 6.91
C ILE A 47 -13.69 -4.15 5.86
N GLU A 48 -14.08 -3.63 4.71
CA GLU A 48 -14.60 -4.44 3.61
C GLU A 48 -13.41 -5.24 3.09
N GLU A 49 -13.41 -6.53 3.38
CA GLU A 49 -12.36 -7.42 2.93
C GLU A 49 -12.35 -7.42 1.40
N ILE A 50 -11.18 -7.24 0.81
CA ILE A 50 -11.02 -7.24 -0.64
C ILE A 50 -11.34 -8.65 -1.15
N LYS A 51 -12.48 -8.81 -1.78
CA LYS A 51 -13.08 -10.10 -2.15
C LYS A 51 -12.11 -11.02 -2.90
N GLU A 52 -11.30 -10.46 -3.78
CA GLU A 52 -10.38 -11.21 -4.62
C GLU A 52 -9.28 -11.93 -3.85
N ILE A 53 -8.97 -11.45 -2.64
CA ILE A 53 -7.94 -12.04 -1.78
C ILE A 53 -8.50 -12.56 -0.47
N SER A 54 -9.83 -12.64 -0.34
CA SER A 54 -10.45 -13.16 0.87
C SER A 54 -9.92 -14.56 1.19
N GLY A 55 -9.45 -14.74 2.42
CA GLY A 55 -8.90 -16.02 2.88
C GLY A 55 -7.57 -16.46 2.22
N TYR A 56 -6.86 -15.61 1.49
CA TYR A 56 -5.63 -16.00 0.76
C TYR A 56 -4.55 -16.66 1.63
N LYS A 57 -4.53 -16.40 2.92
CA LYS A 57 -3.60 -17.04 3.87
C LYS A 57 -3.79 -18.56 3.99
N SER A 58 -4.95 -19.07 3.61
CA SER A 58 -5.25 -20.50 3.56
C SER A 58 -4.93 -21.16 2.22
N TRP A 59 -4.56 -20.36 1.19
CA TRP A 59 -4.23 -20.87 -0.13
C TRP A 59 -2.89 -21.61 -0.16
N THR A 60 -2.57 -22.24 -1.28
CA THR A 60 -1.29 -22.91 -1.45
C THR A 60 -0.14 -21.90 -1.33
N LYS A 61 0.70 -22.13 -0.35
CA LYS A 61 1.92 -21.36 -0.12
C LYS A 61 3.01 -21.85 -1.07
N VAL A 62 3.42 -21.02 -2.01
CA VAL A 62 4.33 -21.40 -3.10
C VAL A 62 5.78 -21.57 -2.59
N ASN A 63 6.26 -20.63 -1.77
CA ASN A 63 7.53 -20.75 -1.08
C ASN A 63 7.30 -20.96 0.43
N PRO A 64 7.76 -22.08 1.00
CA PRO A 64 7.44 -22.47 2.38
C PRO A 64 8.02 -21.52 3.43
N LYS A 65 9.13 -20.86 3.11
CA LYS A 65 9.80 -19.86 3.96
C LYS A 65 9.84 -18.52 3.25
N PRO A 66 9.82 -17.40 3.99
CA PRO A 66 10.05 -16.09 3.41
C PRO A 66 11.40 -16.07 2.66
N LEU A 67 11.39 -15.54 1.46
CA LEU A 67 12.58 -15.38 0.65
C LEU A 67 12.96 -13.91 0.60
N ARG A 68 14.25 -13.63 0.67
CA ARG A 68 14.76 -12.27 0.54
C ARG A 68 14.64 -11.80 -0.91
N LEU A 69 14.10 -10.61 -1.11
CA LEU A 69 14.11 -9.97 -2.42
C LEU A 69 15.54 -9.50 -2.75
N PRO A 70 16.08 -9.87 -3.92
CA PRO A 70 17.33 -9.30 -4.39
C PRO A 70 17.18 -7.77 -4.57
N THR A 71 18.16 -7.01 -4.11
CA THR A 71 18.31 -5.61 -4.48
C THR A 71 18.72 -5.56 -5.97
N PRO A 72 18.13 -4.77 -6.84
CA PRO A 72 17.23 -3.61 -6.65
C PRO A 72 15.74 -3.92 -6.79
N LEU A 73 15.30 -5.17 -6.91
CA LEU A 73 13.91 -5.56 -7.17
C LEU A 73 12.94 -5.19 -6.03
N ASP A 74 13.44 -4.94 -4.83
CA ASP A 74 12.64 -4.52 -3.70
C ASP A 74 11.94 -3.17 -3.90
N ALA A 75 12.54 -2.29 -4.70
CA ALA A 75 11.98 -0.98 -5.03
C ALA A 75 10.91 -1.04 -6.13
N LEU A 76 10.96 -2.04 -7.02
CA LEU A 76 10.11 -2.11 -8.21
C LEU A 76 8.66 -2.59 -7.94
N CYS A 77 8.39 -3.17 -6.78
CA CYS A 77 7.08 -3.76 -6.49
C CYS A 77 6.14 -2.84 -5.71
N ARG A 78 6.41 -1.55 -5.64
CA ARG A 78 5.49 -0.55 -5.05
C ARG A 78 5.25 0.59 -6.03
N MET A 79 4.15 1.32 -5.83
CA MET A 79 3.96 2.57 -6.56
C MET A 79 5.10 3.53 -6.19
N PRO A 80 5.89 4.03 -7.15
CA PRO A 80 6.98 4.96 -6.86
C PRO A 80 6.41 6.26 -6.29
N MET A 81 6.82 6.61 -5.10
CA MET A 81 6.59 7.94 -4.54
C MET A 81 7.84 8.79 -4.79
N GLY A 82 7.69 10.07 -5.07
CA GLY A 82 8.77 10.96 -5.54
C GLY A 82 10.06 11.00 -4.69
N ARG A 83 10.06 10.42 -3.47
CA ARG A 83 11.25 10.24 -2.63
C ARG A 83 12.04 8.96 -2.92
N ASP A 84 11.48 8.03 -3.68
CA ASP A 84 12.07 6.69 -3.89
C ASP A 84 13.24 6.70 -4.86
N LEU A 85 13.36 7.75 -5.66
CA LEU A 85 14.43 7.93 -6.63
C LEU A 85 15.75 8.38 -6.00
N ILE A 86 15.75 8.86 -4.76
CA ILE A 86 16.92 9.51 -4.13
C ILE A 86 17.67 8.58 -3.17
N GLU A 87 17.06 7.50 -2.68
CA GLU A 87 17.63 6.66 -1.62
C GLU A 87 18.05 5.26 -2.06
N THR A 88 18.66 5.09 -3.22
CA THR A 88 18.99 3.76 -3.75
C THR A 88 20.23 3.09 -3.16
N SER A 89 21.03 3.77 -2.35
CA SER A 89 22.25 3.18 -1.78
C SER A 89 22.30 3.28 -0.26
N GLY A 90 22.39 2.13 0.39
CA GLY A 90 22.92 2.02 1.75
C GLY A 90 21.93 1.98 2.91
N ASN A 91 20.62 1.90 2.72
CA ASN A 91 19.68 1.79 3.83
C ASN A 91 19.51 0.33 4.29
N PRO A 92 19.99 -0.06 5.49
CA PRO A 92 19.85 -1.43 6.02
C PRO A 92 18.39 -1.84 6.27
N HIS A 93 17.47 -0.87 6.34
CA HIS A 93 16.03 -1.12 6.49
C HIS A 93 15.33 -1.56 5.19
N ARG A 94 16.05 -1.70 4.07
CA ARG A 94 15.49 -2.10 2.76
C ARG A 94 15.53 -3.61 2.49
N GLN A 95 15.94 -4.42 3.43
CA GLN A 95 15.86 -5.87 3.25
C GLN A 95 14.39 -6.28 3.33
N LYS A 96 13.85 -6.68 2.19
CA LYS A 96 12.45 -7.11 2.12
C LYS A 96 12.40 -8.60 1.85
N TYR A 97 11.43 -9.22 2.49
CA TYR A 97 11.12 -10.63 2.37
C TYR A 97 9.77 -10.80 1.71
N PHE A 98 9.55 -11.92 1.07
CA PHE A 98 8.27 -12.20 0.45
C PHE A 98 7.82 -13.65 0.61
N ILE A 99 6.52 -13.82 0.61
CA ILE A 99 5.83 -15.11 0.52
C ILE A 99 4.81 -14.98 -0.61
N VAL A 100 4.66 -16.06 -1.39
CA VAL A 100 3.71 -16.12 -2.49
C VAL A 100 2.66 -17.17 -2.17
N TYR A 101 1.41 -16.83 -2.43
CA TYR A 101 0.24 -17.70 -2.33
C TYR A 101 -0.45 -17.78 -3.67
N VAL A 102 -1.02 -18.93 -4.00
CA VAL A 102 -1.82 -19.14 -5.19
C VAL A 102 -3.12 -19.85 -4.81
N ASN A 103 -4.25 -19.40 -5.39
CA ASN A 103 -5.53 -20.05 -5.19
C ASN A 103 -5.60 -21.43 -5.87
N ASP A 104 -6.61 -22.22 -5.55
CA ASP A 104 -6.75 -23.58 -6.09
C ASP A 104 -6.83 -23.61 -7.62
N ILE A 105 -7.44 -22.59 -8.25
CA ILE A 105 -7.56 -22.49 -9.71
C ILE A 105 -6.18 -22.40 -10.37
N GLY A 106 -5.28 -21.60 -9.81
CA GLY A 106 -3.94 -21.40 -10.36
C GLY A 106 -2.90 -22.40 -9.87
N ARG A 107 -3.22 -23.21 -8.86
CA ARG A 107 -2.28 -24.08 -8.16
C ARG A 107 -1.51 -25.02 -9.08
N ASN A 108 -2.21 -25.75 -9.96
CA ASN A 108 -1.57 -26.70 -10.86
C ASN A 108 -0.58 -26.00 -11.79
N ALA A 109 -0.99 -24.92 -12.44
CA ALA A 109 -0.11 -24.13 -13.31
C ALA A 109 1.11 -23.59 -12.55
N MET A 110 0.93 -23.14 -11.30
CA MET A 110 2.04 -22.62 -10.49
C MET A 110 3.03 -23.70 -10.10
N MET A 111 2.57 -24.87 -9.64
CA MET A 111 3.41 -25.83 -8.94
C MET A 111 3.92 -26.94 -9.86
N ASN A 112 3.14 -27.37 -10.87
CA ASN A 112 3.39 -28.63 -11.56
C ASN A 112 3.72 -28.47 -13.05
N GLU A 113 3.32 -27.36 -13.71
CA GLU A 113 3.52 -27.23 -15.15
C GLU A 113 4.88 -26.61 -15.48
N LYS A 114 5.63 -27.20 -16.40
CA LYS A 114 6.90 -26.65 -16.91
C LYS A 114 6.68 -25.37 -17.70
N THR A 115 5.68 -25.37 -18.56
CA THR A 115 5.24 -24.22 -19.35
C THR A 115 3.80 -23.83 -18.96
N PRO A 116 3.63 -23.17 -17.82
CA PRO A 116 2.32 -22.98 -17.22
C PRO A 116 1.41 -22.13 -18.10
N LYS A 117 0.13 -22.48 -18.06
CA LYS A 117 -0.96 -21.68 -18.58
C LYS A 117 -2.00 -21.53 -17.51
N PHE A 118 -2.05 -20.37 -16.93
CA PHE A 118 -2.97 -20.11 -15.82
C PHE A 118 -4.41 -19.96 -16.30
N PRO A 119 -5.35 -20.73 -15.77
CA PRO A 119 -6.78 -20.58 -16.09
C PRO A 119 -7.31 -19.21 -15.65
N LYS A 120 -8.34 -18.71 -16.33
CA LYS A 120 -9.10 -17.56 -15.87
C LYS A 120 -9.57 -17.77 -14.42
N GLY A 121 -9.44 -16.75 -13.57
CA GLY A 121 -9.76 -16.83 -12.16
C GLY A 121 -8.60 -17.29 -11.27
N SER A 122 -7.44 -17.62 -11.86
CA SER A 122 -6.20 -17.79 -11.06
C SER A 122 -5.87 -16.49 -10.36
N VAL A 123 -5.56 -16.56 -9.07
CA VAL A 123 -5.14 -15.42 -8.25
C VAL A 123 -3.84 -15.77 -7.56
N ILE A 124 -2.88 -14.88 -7.66
CA ILE A 124 -1.58 -14.98 -7.00
C ILE A 124 -1.42 -13.77 -6.09
N VAL A 125 -1.11 -14.00 -4.82
CA VAL A 125 -0.83 -12.96 -3.84
C VAL A 125 0.62 -13.07 -3.40
N LYS A 126 1.37 -11.99 -3.53
CA LYS A 126 2.72 -11.88 -2.99
C LYS A 126 2.69 -10.91 -1.82
N GLU A 127 2.90 -11.44 -0.62
CA GLU A 127 3.16 -10.64 0.57
C GLU A 127 4.60 -10.13 0.54
N LYS A 128 4.79 -8.87 0.86
CA LYS A 128 6.08 -8.24 1.00
C LYS A 128 6.20 -7.69 2.42
N SER A 129 7.22 -8.09 3.17
CA SER A 129 7.45 -7.66 4.56
C SER A 129 8.87 -7.14 4.76
N LEU A 130 9.05 -6.32 5.80
CA LEU A 130 10.36 -5.82 6.22
C LEU A 130 11.11 -6.85 7.07
N SER A 131 10.40 -7.76 7.72
CA SER A 131 10.98 -8.78 8.60
C SER A 131 10.94 -10.17 7.98
N GLU A 132 11.93 -10.98 8.31
CA GLU A 132 12.06 -12.36 7.84
C GLU A 132 10.94 -13.27 8.38
N ASP A 133 10.35 -12.93 9.52
CA ASP A 133 9.25 -13.72 10.09
C ASP A 133 7.93 -13.64 9.30
N GLY A 134 7.82 -12.67 8.39
CA GLY A 134 6.67 -12.49 7.51
C GLY A 134 5.35 -12.14 8.23
N LYS A 135 5.39 -11.81 9.51
CA LYS A 135 4.16 -11.61 10.32
C LYS A 135 3.40 -10.33 9.99
N SER A 136 4.11 -9.31 9.51
CA SER A 136 3.52 -7.99 9.23
C SER A 136 3.85 -7.58 7.81
N PRO A 137 3.02 -7.94 6.82
CA PRO A 137 3.22 -7.49 5.46
C PRO A 137 3.13 -5.96 5.38
N GLU A 138 4.05 -5.36 4.65
CA GLU A 138 4.03 -3.93 4.30
C GLU A 138 3.12 -3.68 3.11
N LEU A 139 3.08 -4.65 2.20
CA LEU A 139 2.41 -4.52 0.92
C LEU A 139 1.99 -5.90 0.41
N LEU A 140 0.84 -5.95 -0.25
CA LEU A 140 0.41 -7.09 -1.05
C LEU A 140 0.42 -6.69 -2.52
N THR A 141 1.04 -7.49 -3.37
CA THR A 141 0.86 -7.38 -4.82
C THR A 141 0.08 -8.60 -5.29
N VAL A 142 -0.94 -8.35 -6.09
CA VAL A 142 -1.89 -9.38 -6.53
C VAL A 142 -1.92 -9.42 -8.05
N MET A 143 -1.96 -10.61 -8.61
CA MET A 143 -2.20 -10.86 -10.02
C MET A 143 -3.44 -11.71 -10.18
N ILE A 144 -4.36 -11.27 -11.03
CA ILE A 144 -5.65 -11.94 -11.29
C ILE A 144 -5.73 -12.25 -12.77
N LYS A 145 -5.86 -13.52 -13.14
CA LYS A 145 -6.05 -13.94 -14.51
C LYS A 145 -7.47 -13.63 -14.98
N GLN A 146 -7.61 -12.66 -15.87
CA GLN A 146 -8.86 -12.19 -16.40
C GLN A 146 -9.29 -12.97 -17.66
N LYS A 147 -10.42 -12.59 -18.26
CA LYS A 147 -10.87 -13.14 -19.54
C LYS A 147 -9.90 -12.76 -20.65
N LYS A 148 -9.86 -13.59 -21.71
CA LYS A 148 -9.08 -13.31 -22.92
C LYS A 148 -9.38 -11.92 -23.48
N GLY A 149 -8.33 -11.20 -23.82
CA GLY A 149 -8.38 -9.85 -24.37
C GLY A 149 -8.39 -8.72 -23.32
N PHE A 150 -8.27 -9.04 -22.03
CA PHE A 150 -8.21 -8.03 -20.97
C PHE A 150 -6.89 -7.25 -21.00
N ASN A 151 -5.78 -7.95 -21.15
CA ASN A 151 -4.44 -7.36 -21.14
C ASN A 151 -3.53 -8.14 -22.09
N LEU A 152 -3.46 -7.70 -23.34
CA LEU A 152 -2.68 -8.36 -24.39
C LEU A 152 -1.16 -8.27 -24.13
N THR A 153 -0.70 -7.28 -23.39
CA THR A 153 0.72 -7.07 -23.10
C THR A 153 1.29 -8.15 -22.22
N THR A 154 0.54 -8.57 -21.19
CA THR A 154 0.98 -9.56 -20.22
C THR A 154 -0.05 -10.67 -20.01
N GLY A 155 -0.64 -11.19 -21.12
CA GLY A 155 -1.41 -12.42 -21.11
C GLY A 155 -2.66 -12.38 -20.25
N ASP A 156 -3.39 -11.29 -20.28
CA ASP A 156 -4.66 -11.10 -19.56
C ASP A 156 -4.54 -11.06 -18.03
N TRP A 157 -3.36 -10.74 -17.51
CA TRP A 157 -3.19 -10.50 -16.09
C TRP A 157 -3.59 -9.07 -15.72
N GLU A 158 -4.47 -8.96 -14.74
CA GLU A 158 -4.75 -7.74 -14.00
C GLU A 158 -3.81 -7.68 -12.79
N TYR A 159 -3.29 -6.50 -12.51
CA TYR A 159 -2.42 -6.24 -11.36
C TYR A 159 -3.15 -5.44 -10.30
N MET A 160 -2.88 -5.72 -9.04
CA MET A 160 -3.41 -4.95 -7.91
C MET A 160 -2.33 -4.78 -6.85
N VAL A 161 -2.28 -3.60 -6.28
CA VAL A 161 -1.43 -3.26 -5.13
C VAL A 161 -2.34 -2.93 -3.97
N ILE A 162 -2.10 -3.57 -2.84
CA ILE A 162 -2.92 -3.45 -1.64
C ILE A 162 -2.00 -3.13 -0.47
N ASN A 163 -2.45 -2.32 0.48
CA ASN A 163 -1.70 -2.06 1.70
C ASN A 163 -1.46 -3.35 2.51
N GLY A 164 -0.46 -3.36 3.37
CA GLY A 164 -0.10 -4.57 4.13
C GLY A 164 -1.21 -5.12 5.03
N ALA A 165 -2.13 -4.27 5.46
CA ALA A 165 -3.29 -4.68 6.25
C ALA A 165 -4.38 -5.41 5.41
N GLY A 166 -4.28 -5.40 4.08
CA GLY A 166 -5.26 -6.02 3.20
C GLY A 166 -6.60 -5.27 3.09
N THR A 167 -6.62 -3.98 3.43
CA THR A 167 -7.85 -3.20 3.61
C THR A 167 -8.07 -2.11 2.57
N LYS A 168 -7.02 -1.75 1.81
CA LYS A 168 -7.07 -0.65 0.85
C LYS A 168 -6.35 -1.01 -0.43
N VAL A 169 -7.05 -0.91 -1.56
CA VAL A 169 -6.43 -0.99 -2.89
C VAL A 169 -5.74 0.34 -3.19
N GLU A 170 -4.44 0.28 -3.43
CA GLU A 170 -3.58 1.42 -3.76
C GLU A 170 -3.45 1.62 -5.28
N GLY A 171 -3.60 0.55 -6.05
CA GLY A 171 -3.58 0.57 -7.50
C GLY A 171 -4.18 -0.70 -8.06
N ARG A 172 -4.85 -0.61 -9.24
CA ARG A 172 -5.49 -1.75 -9.90
C ARG A 172 -5.55 -1.55 -11.42
N GLY A 173 -5.43 -2.63 -12.17
CA GLY A 173 -5.58 -2.66 -13.61
C GLY A 173 -4.28 -3.05 -14.34
N ASN A 174 -4.05 -2.45 -15.50
CA ASN A 174 -2.86 -2.68 -16.32
C ASN A 174 -1.71 -1.77 -15.84
N LEU A 175 -1.20 -2.03 -14.63
CA LEU A 175 -0.16 -1.21 -14.02
C LEU A 175 1.17 -1.36 -14.77
N GLU A 176 1.64 -0.30 -15.42
CA GLU A 176 2.81 -0.30 -16.30
C GLU A 176 4.08 -0.79 -15.58
N ASN A 177 4.33 -0.31 -14.37
CA ASN A 177 5.47 -0.73 -13.56
C ASN A 177 5.47 -2.23 -13.23
N CYS A 178 4.31 -2.87 -13.15
CA CYS A 178 4.21 -4.32 -13.00
C CYS A 178 4.50 -5.02 -14.33
N GLN A 179 3.88 -4.55 -15.40
CA GLN A 179 4.00 -5.13 -16.75
C GLN A 179 5.44 -5.12 -17.25
N THR A 180 6.19 -4.03 -17.01
CA THR A 180 7.59 -3.87 -17.46
C THR A 180 8.49 -5.05 -17.02
N CYS A 181 8.30 -5.58 -15.82
CA CYS A 181 9.04 -6.73 -15.35
C CYS A 181 8.40 -8.06 -15.77
N HIS A 182 7.06 -8.16 -15.71
CA HIS A 182 6.37 -9.40 -15.96
C HIS A 182 6.40 -9.82 -17.44
N ILE A 183 6.49 -8.87 -18.38
CA ILE A 183 6.58 -9.15 -19.82
C ILE A 183 7.79 -10.03 -20.19
N LEU A 184 8.84 -9.99 -19.39
CA LEU A 184 10.06 -10.79 -19.59
C LEU A 184 9.85 -12.29 -19.32
N ASN A 185 8.73 -12.66 -18.68
CA ASN A 185 8.41 -14.03 -18.29
C ASN A 185 7.30 -14.67 -19.13
N LYS A 186 7.26 -14.36 -20.42
CA LYS A 186 6.20 -14.85 -21.35
C LYS A 186 6.10 -16.38 -21.38
N GLN A 187 7.21 -17.09 -21.29
CA GLN A 187 7.28 -18.56 -21.30
C GLN A 187 6.62 -19.21 -20.09
N THR A 188 6.47 -18.49 -19.00
CA THR A 188 5.79 -18.93 -17.77
C THR A 188 4.45 -18.21 -17.54
N ASP A 189 3.79 -17.82 -18.65
CA ASP A 189 2.57 -17.04 -18.64
C ASP A 189 2.69 -15.74 -17.82
N TYR A 190 3.85 -15.08 -17.94
CA TYR A 190 4.20 -13.82 -17.27
C TYR A 190 4.38 -13.91 -15.75
N ILE A 191 4.55 -15.11 -15.19
CA ILE A 191 4.72 -15.32 -13.75
C ILE A 191 6.18 -15.63 -13.44
N PHE A 192 6.74 -14.95 -12.44
CA PHE A 192 8.02 -15.33 -11.86
C PHE A 192 7.87 -16.64 -11.09
N ARG A 193 8.72 -17.62 -11.38
CA ARG A 193 8.73 -18.94 -10.72
C ARG A 193 10.13 -19.34 -10.24
N SER A 194 11.09 -18.43 -10.27
CA SER A 194 12.45 -18.67 -9.81
C SER A 194 12.54 -19.01 -8.31
N TYR A 195 11.53 -18.71 -7.56
CA TYR A 195 11.41 -18.98 -6.13
C TYR A 195 10.69 -20.29 -5.78
N LEU A 196 10.30 -21.09 -6.75
CA LEU A 196 9.84 -22.45 -6.48
C LEU A 196 10.97 -23.27 -5.84
N PRO A 197 10.67 -24.14 -4.85
CA PRO A 197 11.64 -25.08 -4.32
C PRO A 197 12.29 -25.93 -5.42
N GLU A 198 13.56 -26.29 -5.23
CA GLU A 198 14.32 -27.06 -6.24
C GLU A 198 13.67 -28.40 -6.60
N LYS A 199 12.99 -29.03 -5.62
CA LYS A 199 12.28 -30.28 -5.83
C LYS A 199 11.18 -30.16 -6.89
N GLU A 200 10.37 -29.10 -6.79
CA GLU A 200 9.31 -28.84 -7.77
C GLU A 200 9.87 -28.42 -9.12
N LYS A 201 11.05 -27.77 -9.17
CA LYS A 201 11.71 -27.44 -10.42
C LYS A 201 12.22 -28.68 -11.17
N GLY A 202 12.69 -29.71 -10.46
CA GLY A 202 13.23 -30.96 -11.03
C GLY A 202 12.15 -31.92 -11.54
N GLU A 203 10.95 -31.88 -10.98
CA GLU A 203 9.84 -32.79 -11.31
C GLU A 203 8.86 -32.20 -12.37
N LEU A 204 9.12 -31.01 -12.88
CA LEU A 204 8.31 -30.39 -13.94
C LEU A 204 8.46 -31.18 -15.26
N LYS A 205 7.54 -32.08 -15.51
CA LYS A 205 7.39 -32.88 -16.73
C LYS A 205 6.89 -32.07 -17.91
#